data_0a9138d6aa51aae4207a170052ff2dc3
#
_entry.id   0a9138d6aa51aae4207a170052ff2dc3
#
_cell.length_a   1.000
_cell.length_b   1.000
_cell.length_c   1.000
_cell.angle_alpha   90.00
_cell.angle_beta   90.00
_cell.angle_gamma   90.00
#
_symmetry.space_group_name_H-M   'P 1'
#
loop_
_entity.id
_entity.type
_entity.pdbx_description
1 polymer ?
#
loop_
_entity_poly.entity_id
_entity_poly.type
_entity_poly.pdbx_seq_one_letter_code
_entity_poly.pdbx_strand_id
1 'polypeptide(L)'
;MKLSTLALLVASMTGPAVMAAADAAKPAAKKPRVFFVEPKNNATVTSPLHMKFGSEGITIAAVPAGEVTTVRPGVAHYHVGIDQDCLAPGKNIVKGTPSWVHFGDGKDVFDTQLTPGKHKLALQLGDDLHDTMPGTCQEITVTVK
;
A
#
# COMPACT_ATOMS: atom_id res chain seq x y z
N MET A 1 -34.74 -82.21 28.17
CA MET A 1 -34.98 -80.77 28.17
C MET A 1 -33.64 -80.13 27.97
N LYS A 2 -33.36 -79.57 26.78
CA LYS A 2 -32.10 -78.81 26.45
C LYS A 2 -32.49 -77.35 26.20
N LEU A 3 -32.06 -76.47 27.07
CA LEU A 3 -32.21 -75.04 26.84
C LEU A 3 -31.03 -74.59 25.97
N SER A 4 -31.37 -74.01 24.83
CA SER A 4 -30.39 -73.35 23.95
C SER A 4 -30.40 -71.84 24.27
N THR A 5 -29.28 -71.37 24.72
CA THR A 5 -29.06 -69.93 24.97
C THR A 5 -28.59 -69.24 23.67
N LEU A 6 -29.41 -68.26 23.20
CA LEU A 6 -29.12 -67.51 22.00
C LEU A 6 -28.27 -66.26 22.43
N ALA A 7 -27.03 -66.23 21.99
CA ALA A 7 -26.14 -65.05 22.22
C ALA A 7 -26.38 -64.03 21.13
N LEU A 8 -26.77 -62.78 21.53
CA LEU A 8 -26.97 -61.66 20.65
C LEU A 8 -25.61 -60.90 20.49
N LEU A 9 -25.04 -61.00 19.31
CA LEU A 9 -23.83 -60.21 18.96
C LEU A 9 -24.23 -58.79 18.54
N VAL A 10 -23.90 -57.80 19.36
CA VAL A 10 -24.03 -56.37 19.01
C VAL A 10 -22.74 -55.92 18.32
N ALA A 11 -22.79 -55.70 17.01
CA ALA A 11 -21.68 -55.14 16.25
C ALA A 11 -21.72 -53.61 16.33
N SER A 12 -20.79 -53.05 17.07
CA SER A 12 -20.57 -51.58 17.12
C SER A 12 -19.79 -51.12 15.88
N MET A 13 -20.46 -50.42 14.97
CA MET A 13 -19.84 -49.73 13.84
C MET A 13 -19.31 -48.37 14.29
N THR A 14 -18.00 -48.27 14.58
CA THR A 14 -17.31 -47.00 14.72
C THR A 14 -16.85 -46.53 13.34
N GLY A 15 -17.65 -45.65 12.72
CA GLY A 15 -17.25 -44.97 11.49
C GLY A 15 -16.15 -43.91 11.75
N PRO A 16 -15.18 -43.71 10.85
CA PRO A 16 -14.19 -42.67 11.00
C PRO A 16 -14.88 -41.31 10.84
N ALA A 17 -14.73 -40.43 11.86
CA ALA A 17 -15.11 -39.03 11.79
C ALA A 17 -14.15 -38.32 10.82
N VAL A 18 -14.63 -37.98 9.62
CA VAL A 18 -13.92 -37.11 8.70
C VAL A 18 -13.99 -35.70 9.27
N MET A 19 -12.90 -35.24 9.88
CA MET A 19 -12.73 -33.82 10.24
C MET A 19 -12.53 -33.03 8.95
N ALA A 20 -13.55 -32.32 8.51
CA ALA A 20 -13.41 -31.32 7.46
C ALA A 20 -12.48 -30.19 7.98
N ALA A 21 -11.28 -30.12 7.42
CA ALA A 21 -10.39 -28.97 7.63
C ALA A 21 -11.10 -27.74 7.06
N ALA A 22 -11.47 -26.80 7.94
CA ALA A 22 -11.95 -25.50 7.51
C ALA A 22 -10.82 -24.79 6.76
N ASP A 23 -11.01 -24.65 5.46
CA ASP A 23 -10.12 -23.85 4.59
C ASP A 23 -10.21 -22.39 5.06
N ALA A 24 -9.21 -21.95 5.84
CA ALA A 24 -9.13 -20.58 6.29
C ALA A 24 -8.90 -19.70 5.06
N ALA A 25 -9.95 -19.08 4.54
CA ALA A 25 -9.88 -18.18 3.40
C ALA A 25 -8.81 -17.11 3.66
N LYS A 26 -7.76 -17.11 2.82
CA LYS A 26 -6.70 -16.10 2.84
C LYS A 26 -7.36 -14.72 2.73
N PRO A 27 -7.05 -13.77 3.63
CA PRO A 27 -7.62 -12.43 3.57
C PRO A 27 -7.41 -11.84 2.17
N ALA A 28 -8.46 -11.29 1.57
CA ALA A 28 -8.36 -10.63 0.27
C ALA A 28 -7.31 -9.53 0.33
N ALA A 29 -6.37 -9.53 -0.62
CA ALA A 29 -5.33 -8.53 -0.68
C ALA A 29 -5.97 -7.13 -0.80
N LYS A 30 -5.59 -6.20 0.07
CA LYS A 30 -6.05 -4.82 -0.01
C LYS A 30 -5.59 -4.20 -1.33
N LYS A 31 -6.46 -3.44 -1.98
CA LYS A 31 -6.08 -2.65 -3.16
C LYS A 31 -5.00 -1.64 -2.76
N PRO A 32 -3.93 -1.46 -3.57
CA PRO A 32 -2.92 -0.46 -3.31
C PRO A 32 -3.54 0.94 -3.21
N ARG A 33 -3.15 1.69 -2.18
CA ARG A 33 -3.48 3.11 -2.04
C ARG A 33 -2.39 3.86 -1.29
N VAL A 34 -2.33 5.17 -1.50
CA VAL A 34 -1.41 6.09 -0.83
C VAL A 34 -2.21 7.25 -0.25
N PHE A 35 -1.72 7.86 0.82
CA PHE A 35 -2.39 8.99 1.46
C PHE A 35 -1.43 9.84 2.29
N PHE A 36 -1.73 11.14 2.40
CA PHE A 36 -1.08 12.01 3.36
C PHE A 36 -1.59 11.67 4.78
N VAL A 37 -0.67 11.33 5.68
CA VAL A 37 -0.95 11.27 7.12
C VAL A 37 -1.00 12.71 7.64
N GLU A 38 -0.02 13.53 7.22
CA GLU A 38 0.11 14.97 7.45
C GLU A 38 0.68 15.65 6.21
N PRO A 39 0.19 16.87 5.91
CA PRO A 39 -0.95 17.60 6.47
C PRO A 39 -2.29 17.03 6.00
N LYS A 40 -3.39 17.45 6.62
CA LYS A 40 -4.74 17.12 6.14
C LYS A 40 -5.12 18.04 4.97
N ASN A 41 -6.03 17.56 4.13
CA ASN A 41 -6.56 18.38 3.04
C ASN A 41 -7.21 19.67 3.57
N ASN A 42 -6.95 20.79 2.92
CA ASN A 42 -7.35 22.15 3.28
C ASN A 42 -6.75 22.67 4.60
N ALA A 43 -5.67 22.06 5.09
CA ALA A 43 -4.98 22.57 6.27
C ALA A 43 -4.33 23.94 6.00
N THR A 44 -4.31 24.78 7.03
CA THR A 44 -3.44 25.95 7.09
C THR A 44 -2.16 25.56 7.81
N VAL A 45 -1.03 25.80 7.19
CA VAL A 45 0.30 25.32 7.62
C VAL A 45 1.30 26.46 7.62
N THR A 46 2.47 26.23 8.23
CA THR A 46 3.62 27.13 8.17
C THR A 46 4.74 26.52 7.33
N SER A 47 5.65 27.34 6.83
CA SER A 47 6.88 26.90 6.19
C SER A 47 8.04 26.91 7.20
N PRO A 48 8.91 25.85 7.27
CA PRO A 48 8.87 24.66 6.43
C PRO A 48 7.65 23.79 6.70
N LEU A 49 7.07 23.21 5.63
CA LEU A 49 5.96 22.28 5.74
C LEU A 49 6.50 20.89 6.04
N HIS A 50 6.05 20.30 7.16
CA HIS A 50 6.27 18.89 7.46
C HIS A 50 5.19 18.03 6.80
N MET A 51 5.62 16.98 6.10
CA MET A 51 4.72 15.99 5.49
C MET A 51 5.06 14.59 5.98
N LYS A 52 4.01 13.80 6.21
CA LYS A 52 4.11 12.36 6.49
C LYS A 52 3.14 11.59 5.61
N PHE A 53 3.62 10.47 5.07
CA PHE A 53 2.91 9.65 4.10
C PHE A 53 2.50 8.31 4.69
N GLY A 54 1.49 7.69 4.08
CA GLY A 54 1.07 6.34 4.38
C GLY A 54 0.65 5.60 3.12
N SER A 55 0.72 4.27 3.16
CA SER A 55 0.28 3.40 2.08
C SER A 55 -0.36 2.13 2.63
N GLU A 56 -1.24 1.51 1.85
CA GLU A 56 -1.82 0.19 2.13
C GLU A 56 -1.80 -0.67 0.88
N GLY A 57 -1.72 -1.99 1.08
CA GLY A 57 -1.78 -2.98 -0.01
C GLY A 57 -0.55 -3.00 -0.91
N ILE A 58 0.54 -2.35 -0.51
CA ILE A 58 1.81 -2.28 -1.23
C ILE A 58 2.97 -2.14 -0.25
N THR A 59 4.14 -2.64 -0.61
CA THR A 59 5.36 -2.52 0.18
C THR A 59 6.15 -1.29 -0.25
N ILE A 60 6.48 -0.41 0.70
CA ILE A 60 7.37 0.71 0.44
C ILE A 60 8.81 0.28 0.72
N ALA A 61 9.69 0.51 -0.23
CA ALA A 61 11.11 0.19 -0.09
C ALA A 61 11.99 1.12 -0.93
N ALA A 62 13.27 1.19 -0.56
CA ALA A 62 14.26 1.90 -1.36
C ALA A 62 14.38 1.29 -2.76
N VAL A 63 14.60 2.14 -3.75
CA VAL A 63 14.95 1.72 -5.11
C VAL A 63 16.30 0.99 -5.06
N PRO A 64 16.47 -0.15 -5.75
CA PRO A 64 17.75 -0.84 -5.79
C PRO A 64 18.88 0.08 -6.27
N ALA A 65 20.09 -0.10 -5.72
CA ALA A 65 21.25 0.64 -6.18
C ALA A 65 21.69 0.16 -7.57
N GLY A 66 22.17 1.08 -8.38
CA GLY A 66 22.65 0.80 -9.76
C GLY A 66 21.55 0.87 -10.81
N GLU A 67 21.80 0.21 -11.94
CA GLU A 67 20.85 0.17 -13.05
C GLU A 67 19.70 -0.80 -12.73
N VAL A 68 18.47 -0.28 -12.78
CA VAL A 68 17.26 -1.08 -12.58
C VAL A 68 16.67 -1.41 -13.94
N THR A 69 16.59 -2.70 -14.25
CA THR A 69 16.02 -3.21 -15.50
C THR A 69 14.72 -3.99 -15.32
N THR A 70 14.36 -4.30 -14.06
CA THR A 70 13.15 -5.07 -13.72
C THR A 70 12.48 -4.49 -12.49
N VAL A 71 11.15 -4.53 -12.51
CA VAL A 71 10.30 -4.06 -11.39
C VAL A 71 10.08 -5.18 -10.40
N ARG A 72 10.21 -4.90 -9.10
CA ARG A 72 9.81 -5.82 -8.02
C ARG A 72 8.28 -5.79 -7.86
N PRO A 73 7.57 -6.91 -8.03
CA PRO A 73 6.12 -6.93 -7.87
C PRO A 73 5.67 -6.51 -6.47
N GLY A 74 4.70 -5.60 -6.39
CA GLY A 74 4.12 -5.14 -5.13
C GLY A 74 5.04 -4.25 -4.28
N VAL A 75 6.12 -3.73 -4.85
CA VAL A 75 7.04 -2.77 -4.22
C VAL A 75 6.95 -1.42 -4.92
N ALA A 76 7.01 -0.36 -4.16
CA ALA A 76 6.97 1.02 -4.66
C ALA A 76 7.73 1.97 -3.73
N HIS A 77 7.85 3.22 -4.15
CA HIS A 77 8.37 4.31 -3.34
C HIS A 77 7.58 5.59 -3.58
N TYR A 78 7.69 6.55 -2.64
CA TYR A 78 6.90 7.79 -2.69
C TYR A 78 7.50 8.83 -3.64
N HIS A 79 6.60 9.61 -4.23
CA HIS A 79 6.90 10.86 -4.92
C HIS A 79 5.91 11.92 -4.47
N VAL A 80 6.37 13.17 -4.33
CA VAL A 80 5.51 14.32 -4.05
C VAL A 80 5.62 15.32 -5.18
N GLY A 81 4.51 15.57 -5.86
CA GLY A 81 4.33 16.66 -6.79
C GLY A 81 3.91 17.93 -6.03
N ILE A 82 4.69 19.02 -6.17
CA ILE A 82 4.39 20.34 -5.63
C ILE A 82 3.77 21.17 -6.75
N ASP A 83 2.53 21.63 -6.56
CA ASP A 83 1.71 22.30 -7.56
C ASP A 83 1.55 21.51 -8.86
N GLN A 84 1.48 20.18 -8.72
CA GLN A 84 1.28 19.22 -9.80
C GLN A 84 -0.01 18.44 -9.59
N ASP A 85 -0.55 17.91 -10.68
CA ASP A 85 -1.63 16.92 -10.68
C ASP A 85 -1.07 15.49 -10.59
N CYS A 86 -1.90 14.54 -10.17
CA CYS A 86 -1.60 13.13 -10.30
C CYS A 86 -1.34 12.75 -11.76
N LEU A 87 -0.29 12.02 -12.01
CA LEU A 87 -0.01 11.47 -13.33
C LEU A 87 -0.91 10.24 -13.58
N ALA A 88 -1.31 10.06 -14.83
CA ALA A 88 -2.06 8.86 -15.22
C ALA A 88 -1.25 7.58 -14.96
N PRO A 89 -1.89 6.44 -14.67
CA PRO A 89 -1.20 5.16 -14.48
C PRO A 89 -0.30 4.80 -15.68
N GLY A 90 0.89 4.25 -15.37
CA GLY A 90 1.89 3.88 -16.37
C GLY A 90 2.68 5.07 -16.95
N LYS A 91 2.55 6.27 -16.38
CA LYS A 91 3.38 7.40 -16.74
C LYS A 91 4.63 7.44 -15.86
N ASN A 92 5.75 7.72 -16.47
CA ASN A 92 7.01 7.87 -15.74
C ASN A 92 7.05 9.20 -14.98
N ILE A 93 7.40 9.12 -13.70
CA ILE A 93 7.63 10.30 -12.87
C ILE A 93 9.07 10.76 -13.10
N VAL A 94 9.25 11.90 -13.74
CA VAL A 94 10.58 12.45 -14.02
C VAL A 94 11.20 12.93 -12.71
N LYS A 95 12.14 12.16 -12.19
CA LYS A 95 12.87 12.46 -10.95
C LYS A 95 13.84 13.63 -11.12
N GLY A 96 14.13 14.31 -10.02
CA GLY A 96 15.14 15.39 -9.98
C GLY A 96 14.65 16.72 -10.56
N THR A 97 13.35 16.89 -10.73
CA THR A 97 12.74 18.18 -11.06
C THR A 97 12.28 18.89 -9.79
N PRO A 98 12.25 20.24 -9.75
CA PRO A 98 11.71 20.96 -8.60
C PRO A 98 10.23 20.63 -8.29
N SER A 99 9.49 20.17 -9.32
CA SER A 99 8.06 19.89 -9.21
C SER A 99 7.75 18.49 -8.67
N TRP A 100 8.69 17.53 -8.81
CA TRP A 100 8.51 16.16 -8.32
C TRP A 100 9.68 15.73 -7.44
N VAL A 101 9.43 15.67 -6.13
CA VAL A 101 10.38 15.18 -5.15
C VAL A 101 10.33 13.65 -5.10
N HIS A 102 11.49 13.01 -5.10
CA HIS A 102 11.66 11.57 -5.18
C HIS A 102 12.22 11.00 -3.87
N PHE A 103 11.55 10.00 -3.31
CA PHE A 103 11.94 9.32 -2.08
C PHE A 103 12.48 7.92 -2.35
N GLY A 104 13.52 7.83 -3.19
CA GLY A 104 14.16 6.58 -3.58
C GLY A 104 14.88 5.85 -2.45
N ASP A 105 14.93 6.43 -1.25
CA ASP A 105 15.43 5.80 -0.02
C ASP A 105 14.33 5.10 0.80
N GLY A 106 13.07 5.18 0.36
CA GLY A 106 11.93 4.55 1.03
C GLY A 106 11.40 5.30 2.25
N LYS A 107 11.83 6.56 2.47
CA LYS A 107 11.31 7.39 3.56
C LYS A 107 9.86 7.80 3.33
N ASP A 108 9.15 8.02 4.44
CA ASP A 108 7.75 8.42 4.49
C ASP A 108 7.53 9.81 5.09
N VAL A 109 8.61 10.57 5.31
CA VAL A 109 8.57 11.93 5.85
C VAL A 109 9.38 12.89 5.00
N PHE A 110 8.92 14.15 4.92
CA PHE A 110 9.57 15.21 4.15
C PHE A 110 9.25 16.58 4.71
N ASP A 111 10.29 17.41 4.83
CA ASP A 111 10.17 18.82 5.19
C ASP A 111 10.57 19.66 3.98
N THR A 112 9.75 20.64 3.60
CA THR A 112 10.03 21.50 2.45
C THR A 112 9.64 22.96 2.71
N GLN A 113 10.39 23.87 2.11
CA GLN A 113 10.04 25.28 2.09
C GLN A 113 9.01 25.54 0.98
N LEU A 114 7.88 26.13 1.34
CA LEU A 114 6.89 26.62 0.39
C LEU A 114 6.66 28.11 0.61
N THR A 115 6.36 28.83 -0.46
CA THR A 115 5.99 30.25 -0.39
C THR A 115 4.62 30.40 0.28
N PRO A 116 4.32 31.56 0.91
CA PRO A 116 2.96 31.84 1.36
C PRO A 116 1.95 31.77 0.20
N GLY A 117 0.80 31.15 0.47
CA GLY A 117 -0.25 30.97 -0.53
C GLY A 117 -0.85 29.58 -0.54
N LYS A 118 -1.70 29.33 -1.54
CA LYS A 118 -2.37 28.05 -1.73
C LYS A 118 -1.51 27.13 -2.62
N HIS A 119 -1.25 25.93 -2.16
CA HIS A 119 -0.50 24.91 -2.88
C HIS A 119 -1.31 23.64 -3.04
N LYS A 120 -1.18 22.98 -4.19
CA LYS A 120 -1.64 21.61 -4.43
C LYS A 120 -0.46 20.66 -4.24
N LEU A 121 -0.71 19.56 -3.52
CA LEU A 121 0.27 18.51 -3.29
C LEU A 121 -0.29 17.20 -3.82
N ALA A 122 0.45 16.53 -4.71
CA ALA A 122 0.12 15.21 -5.23
C ALA A 122 1.09 14.19 -4.65
N LEU A 123 0.60 13.26 -3.82
CA LEU A 123 1.38 12.13 -3.33
C LEU A 123 1.11 10.92 -4.23
N GLN A 124 2.13 10.42 -4.90
CA GLN A 124 2.01 9.33 -5.87
C GLN A 124 3.10 8.28 -5.68
N LEU A 125 2.75 6.99 -5.89
CA LEU A 125 3.73 5.91 -5.88
C LEU A 125 4.25 5.64 -7.28
N GLY A 126 5.54 5.44 -7.36
CA GLY A 126 6.23 4.89 -8.53
C GLY A 126 6.84 3.54 -8.20
N ASP A 127 6.90 2.65 -9.18
CA ASP A 127 7.64 1.40 -9.11
C ASP A 127 9.16 1.63 -9.23
N ASP A 128 9.96 0.59 -9.28
CA ASP A 128 11.42 0.69 -9.35
C ASP A 128 11.93 1.43 -10.63
N LEU A 129 11.11 1.51 -11.69
CA LEU A 129 11.38 2.29 -12.90
C LEU A 129 10.74 3.69 -12.87
N HIS A 130 10.09 4.07 -11.78
CA HIS A 130 9.35 5.33 -11.59
C HIS A 130 8.05 5.42 -12.39
N ASP A 131 7.52 4.31 -12.86
CA ASP A 131 6.23 4.28 -13.53
C ASP A 131 5.10 4.27 -12.50
N THR A 132 4.11 5.15 -12.71
CA THR A 132 2.97 5.31 -11.79
C THR A 132 2.05 4.10 -11.81
N MET A 133 1.54 3.76 -10.62
CA MET A 133 0.69 2.59 -10.41
C MET A 133 -0.79 2.99 -10.31
N PRO A 134 -1.73 2.14 -10.77
CA PRO A 134 -3.16 2.43 -10.66
C PRO A 134 -3.63 2.57 -9.21
N GLY A 135 -4.43 3.63 -8.93
CA GLY A 135 -5.04 3.86 -7.61
C GLY A 135 -4.08 4.33 -6.52
N THR A 136 -2.84 4.69 -6.87
CA THR A 136 -1.79 5.08 -5.92
C THR A 136 -1.42 6.55 -6.01
N CYS A 137 -2.41 7.43 -6.15
CA CYS A 137 -2.22 8.87 -6.03
C CYS A 137 -3.30 9.50 -5.15
N GLN A 138 -2.92 10.48 -4.35
CA GLN A 138 -3.82 11.36 -3.62
C GLN A 138 -3.39 12.80 -3.79
N GLU A 139 -4.36 13.67 -4.09
CA GLU A 139 -4.17 15.12 -4.11
C GLU A 139 -4.77 15.75 -2.86
N ILE A 140 -4.08 16.74 -2.31
CA ILE A 140 -4.57 17.62 -1.26
C ILE A 140 -4.22 19.08 -1.59
N THR A 141 -4.92 19.99 -0.94
CA THR A 141 -4.58 21.41 -0.95
C THR A 141 -4.18 21.85 0.44
N VAL A 142 -3.18 22.74 0.54
CA VAL A 142 -2.79 23.42 1.78
C VAL A 142 -2.71 24.91 1.55
N THR A 143 -2.82 25.70 2.62
CA THR A 143 -2.55 27.15 2.60
C THR A 143 -1.39 27.44 3.53
N VAL A 144 -0.29 27.95 2.98
CA VAL A 144 0.90 28.37 3.74
C VAL A 144 0.73 29.82 4.19
N LYS A 145 0.96 30.08 5.47
CA LYS A 145 0.97 31.42 6.09
C LYS A 145 2.39 31.91 6.34
#